data_6714cb007d55f3b36c160c5a1256eb90
#
_entry.id   6714cb007d55f3b36c160c5a1256eb90
#
_cell.length_a   1.000
_cell.length_b   1.000
_cell.length_c   1.000
_cell.angle_alpha   90.00
_cell.angle_beta   90.00
_cell.angle_gamma   90.00
#
_symmetry.space_group_name_H-M   'P 1'
#
loop_
_entity.id
_entity.type
_entity.pdbx_description
1 polymer ?
#
loop_
_entity_poly.entity_id
_entity_poly.type
_entity_poly.pdbx_seq_one_letter_code
_entity_poly.pdbx_strand_id
1 'polypeptide(L)'
;MIIKNGKVFQEDGSYKVTDLYVENGRIVASADEVTDKTELDASGLKVLPGLVDIHSHGAVRHDFSDADVDGLRTILQYEKSHGITSYCPTSMTLPKEELLKIFQTAKDVEQDETCARIVGINMEGPFLDPVKKGAHVEGYIRKPDIEFFRACNEAAGGMIKLVTLAPNMEGSEEFIRELHNEVVISIGHTAADYGCAAEAMKEGALHVTHLYNAMNSMGHREPGVIGAAADNQDCMVEMIGDGIHIHPVTVRNTFRLFGDSRVVLISDSMMATGMENGLYELGGQEVTMKDRKATLADGTIAGSATCLFDCMKCVISMGVPEREAILAATANPARSIGIYDEVGSLTPGKWADIVLTDEELNIVKVL
;
A
#
# COMPACT_ATOMS: atom_id res chain seq x y z
N MET A 1 -19.44 5.98 -21.36
CA MET A 1 -20.09 4.79 -20.75
C MET A 1 -20.94 5.23 -19.56
N ILE A 2 -22.09 4.55 -19.32
CA ILE A 2 -22.98 4.81 -18.17
C ILE A 2 -23.14 3.50 -17.38
N ILE A 3 -22.81 3.53 -16.10
CA ILE A 3 -23.04 2.40 -15.16
C ILE A 3 -24.35 2.68 -14.43
N LYS A 4 -25.36 1.85 -14.65
CA LYS A 4 -26.74 2.08 -14.19
C LYS A 4 -27.11 1.26 -12.97
N ASN A 5 -27.93 1.86 -12.11
CA ASN A 5 -28.62 1.19 -10.99
C ASN A 5 -27.67 0.58 -9.93
N GLY A 6 -26.38 0.91 -9.92
CA GLY A 6 -25.43 0.34 -8.98
C GLY A 6 -25.55 0.91 -7.56
N LYS A 7 -25.24 0.11 -6.54
CA LYS A 7 -25.01 0.58 -5.17
C LYS A 7 -23.64 1.24 -5.10
N VAL A 8 -23.55 2.54 -5.40
CA VAL A 8 -22.30 3.30 -5.47
C VAL A 8 -21.84 3.70 -4.08
N PHE A 9 -20.60 3.32 -3.74
CA PHE A 9 -19.94 3.70 -2.50
C PHE A 9 -19.60 5.19 -2.53
N GLN A 10 -20.03 5.93 -1.52
CA GLN A 10 -19.86 7.38 -1.42
C GLN A 10 -18.64 7.75 -0.56
N GLU A 11 -18.18 8.99 -0.64
CA GLU A 11 -17.04 9.48 0.17
C GLU A 11 -17.28 9.43 1.68
N ASP A 12 -18.55 9.54 2.11
CA ASP A 12 -18.92 9.40 3.53
C ASP A 12 -19.00 7.92 3.98
N GLY A 13 -18.70 6.99 3.05
CA GLY A 13 -18.74 5.55 3.27
C GLY A 13 -20.15 4.94 3.28
N SER A 14 -21.16 5.69 2.88
CA SER A 14 -22.51 5.16 2.64
C SER A 14 -22.63 4.56 1.25
N TYR A 15 -23.73 3.83 1.01
CA TYR A 15 -24.10 3.38 -0.33
C TYR A 15 -25.32 4.12 -0.84
N LYS A 16 -25.28 4.52 -2.12
CA LYS A 16 -26.43 5.13 -2.80
C LYS A 16 -26.68 4.39 -4.12
N VAL A 17 -27.94 3.97 -4.34
CA VAL A 17 -28.32 3.45 -5.67
C VAL A 17 -28.45 4.63 -6.61
N THR A 18 -27.54 4.70 -7.59
CA THR A 18 -27.45 5.79 -8.56
C THR A 18 -26.71 5.34 -9.80
N ASP A 19 -26.80 6.12 -10.87
CA ASP A 19 -25.98 5.95 -12.06
C ASP A 19 -24.62 6.64 -11.85
N LEU A 20 -23.59 6.07 -12.50
CA LEU A 20 -22.25 6.64 -12.57
C LEU A 20 -21.88 6.87 -14.05
N TYR A 21 -21.29 8.01 -14.33
CA TYR A 21 -21.00 8.46 -15.69
C TYR A 21 -19.50 8.52 -15.92
N VAL A 22 -19.05 7.94 -17.04
CA VAL A 22 -17.63 7.85 -17.40
C VAL A 22 -17.40 8.35 -18.81
N GLU A 23 -16.47 9.28 -18.95
CA GLU A 23 -16.01 9.82 -20.23
C GLU A 23 -14.49 9.97 -20.23
N ASN A 24 -13.83 9.47 -21.27
CA ASN A 24 -12.37 9.52 -21.44
C ASN A 24 -11.59 8.98 -20.21
N GLY A 25 -12.06 7.89 -19.62
CA GLY A 25 -11.42 7.26 -18.45
C GLY A 25 -11.60 8.04 -17.14
N ARG A 26 -12.45 9.08 -17.11
CA ARG A 26 -12.75 9.85 -15.89
C ARG A 26 -14.22 9.82 -15.55
N ILE A 27 -14.52 9.93 -14.27
CA ILE A 27 -15.88 10.10 -13.77
C ILE A 27 -16.33 11.51 -14.08
N VAL A 28 -17.53 11.65 -14.66
CA VAL A 28 -18.15 12.94 -14.96
C VAL A 28 -19.46 13.14 -14.20
N ALA A 29 -19.93 14.38 -14.08
CA ALA A 29 -21.03 14.70 -13.18
C ALA A 29 -22.41 14.28 -13.71
N SER A 30 -22.59 14.19 -15.03
CA SER A 30 -23.89 13.93 -15.63
C SER A 30 -23.82 13.14 -16.93
N ALA A 31 -24.98 12.57 -17.33
CA ALA A 31 -25.15 11.87 -18.59
C ALA A 31 -24.92 12.76 -19.84
N ASP A 32 -25.08 14.08 -19.70
CA ASP A 32 -24.92 15.02 -20.81
C ASP A 32 -23.45 15.16 -21.24
N GLU A 33 -22.52 14.88 -20.32
CA GLU A 33 -21.08 14.90 -20.56
C GLU A 33 -20.54 13.62 -21.22
N VAL A 34 -21.35 12.56 -21.28
CA VAL A 34 -20.96 11.27 -21.84
C VAL A 34 -21.28 11.23 -23.32
N THR A 35 -20.29 11.01 -24.17
CA THR A 35 -20.47 10.84 -25.63
C THR A 35 -20.77 9.39 -26.01
N ASP A 36 -20.04 8.43 -25.41
CA ASP A 36 -20.31 7.00 -25.56
C ASP A 36 -21.45 6.56 -24.64
N LYS A 37 -22.63 6.36 -25.18
CA LYS A 37 -23.84 5.94 -24.46
C LYS A 37 -23.90 4.43 -24.17
N THR A 38 -22.78 3.72 -24.24
CA THR A 38 -22.74 2.32 -23.81
C THR A 38 -23.17 2.21 -22.36
N GLU A 39 -24.16 1.37 -22.10
CA GLU A 39 -24.70 1.14 -20.74
C GLU A 39 -24.21 -0.18 -20.15
N LEU A 40 -23.85 -0.15 -18.88
CA LEU A 40 -23.57 -1.33 -18.06
C LEU A 40 -24.58 -1.36 -16.91
N ASP A 41 -25.44 -2.37 -16.87
CA ASP A 41 -26.37 -2.55 -15.76
C ASP A 41 -25.66 -3.16 -14.56
N ALA A 42 -25.60 -2.41 -13.46
CA ALA A 42 -25.03 -2.80 -12.18
C ALA A 42 -26.12 -3.06 -11.12
N SER A 43 -27.35 -3.40 -11.56
CA SER A 43 -28.46 -3.72 -10.63
C SER A 43 -28.06 -4.85 -9.70
N GLY A 44 -28.18 -4.63 -8.39
CA GLY A 44 -27.80 -5.61 -7.36
C GLY A 44 -26.30 -5.73 -7.09
N LEU A 45 -25.46 -4.93 -7.75
CA LEU A 45 -24.04 -4.90 -7.50
C LEU A 45 -23.63 -3.68 -6.65
N LYS A 46 -22.60 -3.86 -5.83
CA LYS A 46 -21.86 -2.77 -5.23
C LYS A 46 -20.87 -2.21 -6.26
N VAL A 47 -20.75 -0.90 -6.30
CA VAL A 47 -19.80 -0.16 -7.15
C VAL A 47 -18.83 0.54 -6.24
N LEU A 48 -17.60 0.02 -6.17
CA LEU A 48 -16.55 0.48 -5.28
C LEU A 48 -15.50 1.28 -6.06
N PRO A 49 -14.79 2.22 -5.42
CA PRO A 49 -13.54 2.73 -5.97
C PRO A 49 -12.55 1.59 -6.14
N GLY A 50 -11.73 1.66 -7.18
CA GLY A 50 -10.57 0.78 -7.29
C GLY A 50 -9.65 0.93 -6.09
N LEU A 51 -9.08 -0.17 -5.64
CA LEU A 51 -8.20 -0.21 -4.47
C LEU A 51 -6.85 0.43 -4.80
N VAL A 52 -6.22 0.98 -3.77
CA VAL A 52 -4.93 1.66 -3.83
C VAL A 52 -3.96 0.91 -2.91
N ASP A 53 -3.02 0.16 -3.48
CA ASP A 53 -1.99 -0.53 -2.70
C ASP A 53 -0.67 0.24 -2.77
N ILE A 54 -0.24 0.76 -1.64
CA ILE A 54 0.96 1.59 -1.54
C ILE A 54 2.17 0.83 -0.98
N HIS A 55 2.02 -0.47 -0.69
CA HIS A 55 3.09 -1.29 -0.17
C HIS A 55 2.93 -2.76 -0.63
N SER A 56 3.64 -3.12 -1.69
CA SER A 56 3.65 -4.47 -2.26
C SER A 56 4.94 -4.70 -3.05
N HIS A 57 5.62 -5.82 -2.77
CA HIS A 57 6.89 -6.20 -3.43
C HIS A 57 6.65 -6.95 -4.73
N GLY A 58 5.59 -7.76 -4.79
CA GLY A 58 5.35 -8.56 -5.98
C GLY A 58 4.17 -9.52 -5.89
N ALA A 59 3.96 -10.26 -6.97
CA ALA A 59 2.96 -11.32 -7.11
C ALA A 59 3.33 -12.28 -8.27
N VAL A 60 2.68 -13.44 -8.33
CA VAL A 60 2.73 -14.41 -9.44
C VAL A 60 4.15 -14.72 -9.94
N ARG A 61 5.06 -14.98 -8.99
CA ARG A 61 6.49 -15.30 -9.19
C ARG A 61 7.39 -14.13 -9.63
N HIS A 62 6.89 -12.91 -9.65
CA HIS A 62 7.69 -11.73 -9.97
C HIS A 62 7.79 -10.82 -8.76
N ASP A 63 8.93 -10.16 -8.62
CA ASP A 63 9.21 -9.17 -7.60
C ASP A 63 9.68 -7.87 -8.28
N PHE A 64 9.30 -6.73 -7.74
CA PHE A 64 9.79 -5.45 -8.26
C PHE A 64 11.31 -5.35 -8.19
N SER A 65 11.91 -6.00 -7.18
CA SER A 65 13.36 -6.05 -7.00
C SER A 65 14.11 -6.90 -8.03
N ASP A 66 13.39 -7.64 -8.90
CA ASP A 66 14.02 -8.39 -10.00
C ASP A 66 14.54 -7.47 -11.12
N ALA A 67 14.12 -6.20 -11.13
CA ALA A 67 14.42 -5.22 -12.20
C ALA A 67 14.02 -5.75 -13.60
N ASP A 68 12.91 -6.48 -13.68
CA ASP A 68 12.35 -7.07 -14.88
C ASP A 68 11.09 -6.31 -15.30
N VAL A 69 11.12 -5.65 -16.47
CA VAL A 69 10.01 -4.86 -17.01
C VAL A 69 8.78 -5.73 -17.30
N ASP A 70 8.98 -6.92 -17.88
CA ASP A 70 7.89 -7.84 -18.23
C ASP A 70 7.29 -8.47 -16.94
N GLY A 71 8.14 -8.76 -15.96
CA GLY A 71 7.73 -9.22 -14.64
C GLY A 71 6.89 -8.16 -13.91
N LEU A 72 7.33 -6.91 -13.89
CA LEU A 72 6.56 -5.81 -13.31
C LEU A 72 5.21 -5.63 -14.01
N ARG A 73 5.17 -5.69 -15.36
CA ARG A 73 3.90 -5.65 -16.10
C ARG A 73 2.96 -6.78 -15.69
N THR A 74 3.50 -7.99 -15.49
CA THR A 74 2.72 -9.16 -15.05
C THR A 74 2.13 -8.93 -13.65
N ILE A 75 2.89 -8.34 -12.72
CA ILE A 75 2.40 -7.92 -11.41
C ILE A 75 1.23 -6.92 -11.57
N LEU A 76 1.40 -5.87 -12.39
CA LEU A 76 0.37 -4.84 -12.59
C LEU A 76 -0.94 -5.42 -13.16
N GLN A 77 -0.85 -6.41 -14.05
CA GLN A 77 -2.02 -7.10 -14.60
C GLN A 77 -2.71 -7.98 -13.54
N TYR A 78 -1.94 -8.68 -12.72
CA TYR A 78 -2.47 -9.45 -11.60
C TYR A 78 -3.22 -8.53 -10.63
N GLU A 79 -2.61 -7.44 -10.20
CA GLU A 79 -3.20 -6.49 -9.26
C GLU A 79 -4.50 -5.89 -9.82
N LYS A 80 -4.51 -5.44 -11.09
CA LYS A 80 -5.72 -4.93 -11.74
C LYS A 80 -6.84 -5.97 -11.74
N SER A 81 -6.53 -7.22 -12.08
CA SER A 81 -7.52 -8.30 -12.11
C SER A 81 -8.14 -8.60 -10.74
N HIS A 82 -7.44 -8.22 -9.66
CA HIS A 82 -7.87 -8.37 -8.26
C HIS A 82 -8.43 -7.07 -7.66
N GLY A 83 -8.78 -6.08 -8.50
CA GLY A 83 -9.44 -4.84 -8.07
C GLY A 83 -8.50 -3.75 -7.55
N ILE A 84 -7.19 -3.97 -7.58
CA ILE A 84 -6.20 -2.95 -7.27
C ILE A 84 -5.92 -2.17 -8.56
N THR A 85 -6.36 -0.92 -8.63
CA THR A 85 -6.26 -0.10 -9.84
C THR A 85 -5.13 0.92 -9.76
N SER A 86 -4.65 1.20 -8.55
CA SER A 86 -3.54 2.09 -8.26
C SER A 86 -2.52 1.36 -7.39
N TYR A 87 -1.25 1.41 -7.78
CA TYR A 87 -0.23 0.54 -7.21
C TYR A 87 1.09 1.28 -7.03
N CYS A 88 1.74 1.08 -5.88
CA CYS A 88 3.11 1.51 -5.61
C CYS A 88 3.99 0.27 -5.47
N PRO A 89 4.74 -0.13 -6.52
CA PRO A 89 5.74 -1.18 -6.36
C PRO A 89 6.75 -0.79 -5.28
N THR A 90 7.09 -1.75 -4.42
CA THR A 90 7.93 -1.52 -3.24
C THR A 90 9.27 -2.22 -3.39
N SER A 91 10.37 -1.47 -3.23
CA SER A 91 11.70 -2.04 -3.29
C SER A 91 12.14 -2.62 -1.95
N MET A 92 12.95 -3.67 -1.99
CA MET A 92 13.68 -4.17 -0.83
C MET A 92 14.96 -3.36 -0.58
N THR A 93 15.61 -3.59 0.57
CA THR A 93 16.95 -3.07 0.87
C THR A 93 18.00 -3.81 0.04
N LEU A 94 18.58 -3.12 -0.94
CA LEU A 94 19.56 -3.65 -1.91
C LEU A 94 20.72 -2.67 -2.14
N PRO A 95 21.81 -3.10 -2.79
CA PRO A 95 22.88 -2.20 -3.23
C PRO A 95 22.37 -1.07 -4.11
N LYS A 96 23.04 0.10 -4.07
CA LYS A 96 22.62 1.30 -4.82
C LYS A 96 22.44 1.03 -6.32
N GLU A 97 23.40 0.35 -6.91
CA GLU A 97 23.42 0.05 -8.34
C GLU A 97 22.25 -0.82 -8.78
N GLU A 98 21.77 -1.69 -7.90
CA GLU A 98 20.58 -2.52 -8.13
C GLU A 98 19.31 -1.69 -7.96
N LEU A 99 19.20 -0.89 -6.88
CA LEU A 99 18.06 0.00 -6.66
C LEU A 99 17.85 0.99 -7.83
N LEU A 100 18.93 1.55 -8.39
CA LEU A 100 18.82 2.43 -9.55
C LEU A 100 18.19 1.73 -10.77
N LYS A 101 18.54 0.45 -11.01
CA LYS A 101 17.95 -0.35 -12.09
C LYS A 101 16.48 -0.68 -11.80
N ILE A 102 16.16 -1.08 -10.58
CA ILE A 102 14.79 -1.40 -10.13
C ILE A 102 13.88 -0.17 -10.34
N PHE A 103 14.31 1.01 -9.91
CA PHE A 103 13.52 2.22 -10.07
C PHE A 103 13.37 2.65 -11.54
N GLN A 104 14.40 2.41 -12.37
CA GLN A 104 14.30 2.64 -13.81
C GLN A 104 13.24 1.72 -14.45
N THR A 105 13.09 0.48 -13.97
CA THR A 105 12.09 -0.48 -14.47
C THR A 105 10.66 0.07 -14.34
N ALA A 106 10.34 0.73 -13.23
CA ALA A 106 9.02 1.34 -13.02
C ALA A 106 8.73 2.48 -14.00
N LYS A 107 9.77 3.16 -14.48
CA LYS A 107 9.66 4.21 -15.50
C LYS A 107 9.49 3.63 -16.90
N ASP A 108 10.11 2.48 -17.17
CA ASP A 108 10.19 1.89 -18.50
C ASP A 108 9.01 0.96 -18.83
N VAL A 109 8.25 0.51 -17.80
CA VAL A 109 7.13 -0.40 -18.00
C VAL A 109 5.97 0.27 -18.73
N GLU A 110 5.54 -0.34 -19.85
CA GLU A 110 4.34 0.08 -20.57
C GLU A 110 3.07 -0.40 -19.85
N GLN A 111 2.15 0.52 -19.61
CA GLN A 111 0.88 0.25 -18.93
C GLN A 111 -0.28 0.50 -19.89
N ASP A 112 -1.22 -0.42 -19.93
CA ASP A 112 -2.48 -0.29 -20.66
C ASP A 112 -3.68 -0.50 -19.70
N GLU A 113 -4.89 -0.58 -20.25
CA GLU A 113 -6.12 -0.78 -19.48
C GLU A 113 -6.17 -2.10 -18.71
N THR A 114 -5.31 -3.07 -19.01
CA THR A 114 -5.21 -4.35 -18.28
C THR A 114 -4.32 -4.27 -17.05
N CYS A 115 -3.58 -3.17 -16.88
CA CYS A 115 -2.63 -2.95 -15.80
C CYS A 115 -3.21 -2.09 -14.68
N ALA A 116 -2.87 -2.36 -13.43
CA ALA A 116 -2.95 -1.38 -12.37
C ALA A 116 -2.01 -0.21 -12.70
N ARG A 117 -2.43 1.01 -12.44
CA ARG A 117 -1.62 2.20 -12.71
C ARG A 117 -0.55 2.35 -11.62
N ILE A 118 0.72 2.48 -12.00
CA ILE A 118 1.76 2.92 -11.07
C ILE A 118 1.49 4.38 -10.72
N VAL A 119 1.17 4.63 -9.45
CA VAL A 119 0.86 5.98 -8.92
C VAL A 119 1.99 6.56 -8.08
N GLY A 120 3.01 5.77 -7.82
CA GLY A 120 4.22 6.11 -7.09
C GLY A 120 5.08 4.88 -6.91
N ILE A 121 6.19 5.04 -6.22
CA ILE A 121 7.08 3.96 -5.78
C ILE A 121 7.22 4.09 -4.27
N ASN A 122 7.20 2.96 -3.56
CA ASN A 122 7.57 2.88 -2.15
C ASN A 122 9.02 2.37 -2.04
N MET A 123 9.89 3.17 -1.44
CA MET A 123 11.28 2.79 -1.17
C MET A 123 11.38 2.27 0.27
N GLU A 124 11.27 0.94 0.47
CA GLU A 124 11.39 0.34 1.78
C GLU A 124 12.86 0.06 2.13
N GLY A 125 13.41 0.95 2.92
CA GLY A 125 14.85 0.97 3.20
C GLY A 125 15.65 1.66 2.06
N PRO A 126 16.98 1.59 2.12
CA PRO A 126 17.85 0.84 3.04
C PRO A 126 18.12 1.51 4.40
N PHE A 127 17.40 2.52 4.78
CA PHE A 127 17.63 3.37 5.96
C PHE A 127 17.01 2.78 7.24
N LEU A 128 17.20 1.50 7.47
CA LEU A 128 16.56 0.68 8.49
C LEU A 128 17.46 0.45 9.70
N ASP A 129 16.89 0.07 10.84
CA ASP A 129 17.63 -0.41 12.01
C ASP A 129 17.97 -1.90 11.85
N PRO A 130 19.26 -2.28 11.88
CA PRO A 130 19.67 -3.69 11.79
C PRO A 130 19.00 -4.59 12.84
N VAL A 131 18.67 -4.06 14.02
CA VAL A 131 17.99 -4.80 15.10
C VAL A 131 16.56 -5.20 14.72
N LYS A 132 15.94 -4.46 13.82
CA LYS A 132 14.56 -4.64 13.33
C LYS A 132 14.49 -4.88 11.82
N LYS A 133 15.53 -5.44 11.25
CA LYS A 133 15.66 -5.65 9.80
C LYS A 133 14.56 -6.51 9.14
N GLY A 134 13.86 -7.33 9.92
CA GLY A 134 12.88 -8.26 9.33
C GLY A 134 13.52 -9.16 8.26
N ALA A 135 12.91 -9.20 7.08
CA ALA A 135 13.39 -9.94 5.93
C ALA A 135 14.44 -9.19 5.07
N HIS A 136 14.88 -8.00 5.49
CA HIS A 136 15.93 -7.28 4.76
C HIS A 136 17.32 -7.87 5.03
N VAL A 137 18.21 -7.81 4.02
CA VAL A 137 19.60 -8.26 4.14
C VAL A 137 20.41 -7.20 4.90
N GLU A 138 20.90 -7.58 6.09
CA GLU A 138 21.61 -6.66 7.00
C GLU A 138 22.80 -5.95 6.35
N GLY A 139 23.55 -6.65 5.50
CA GLY A 139 24.74 -6.09 4.83
C GLY A 139 24.47 -4.93 3.87
N TYR A 140 23.21 -4.69 3.52
CA TYR A 140 22.80 -3.58 2.63
C TYR A 140 22.12 -2.43 3.39
N ILE A 141 21.83 -2.61 4.69
CA ILE A 141 21.31 -1.55 5.55
C ILE A 141 22.34 -0.43 5.69
N ARG A 142 21.87 0.78 5.67
CA ARG A 142 22.73 1.97 5.76
C ARG A 142 22.03 3.11 6.52
N LYS A 143 22.83 4.07 6.97
CA LYS A 143 22.30 5.31 7.53
C LYS A 143 21.54 6.10 6.48
N PRO A 144 20.52 6.88 6.87
CA PRO A 144 19.85 7.83 6.00
C PRO A 144 20.84 8.73 5.27
N ASP A 145 20.65 8.88 3.97
CA ASP A 145 21.55 9.57 3.05
C ASP A 145 20.74 10.27 1.96
N ILE A 146 20.66 11.59 2.03
CA ILE A 146 19.86 12.45 1.15
C ILE A 146 20.31 12.32 -0.31
N GLU A 147 21.62 12.30 -0.57
CA GLU A 147 22.15 12.18 -1.92
C GLU A 147 21.89 10.79 -2.53
N PHE A 148 21.88 9.75 -1.68
CA PHE A 148 21.47 8.42 -2.10
C PHE A 148 19.99 8.40 -2.50
N PHE A 149 19.11 8.96 -1.66
CA PHE A 149 17.69 9.07 -1.96
C PHE A 149 17.43 9.86 -3.24
N ARG A 150 18.06 11.02 -3.40
CA ARG A 150 17.92 11.86 -4.60
C ARG A 150 18.34 11.13 -5.87
N ALA A 151 19.44 10.38 -5.82
CA ALA A 151 19.89 9.58 -6.96
C ALA A 151 18.86 8.46 -7.31
N CYS A 152 18.28 7.80 -6.30
CA CYS A 152 17.20 6.82 -6.49
C CYS A 152 15.94 7.48 -7.07
N ASN A 153 15.53 8.63 -6.55
CA ASN A 153 14.35 9.33 -7.04
C ASN A 153 14.54 9.89 -8.47
N GLU A 154 15.75 10.30 -8.83
CA GLU A 154 16.10 10.67 -10.22
C GLU A 154 15.97 9.46 -11.15
N ALA A 155 16.52 8.30 -10.78
CA ALA A 155 16.36 7.06 -11.54
C ALA A 155 14.90 6.65 -11.71
N ALA A 156 14.09 6.84 -10.66
CA ALA A 156 12.63 6.65 -10.66
C ALA A 156 11.87 7.72 -11.47
N GLY A 157 12.52 8.72 -12.04
CA GLY A 157 11.86 9.84 -12.71
C GLY A 157 11.00 10.70 -11.79
N GLY A 158 11.32 10.78 -10.48
CA GLY A 158 10.57 11.53 -9.48
C GLY A 158 9.34 10.80 -8.92
N MET A 159 9.21 9.50 -9.16
CA MET A 159 8.03 8.73 -8.75
C MET A 159 8.09 8.17 -7.32
N ILE A 160 9.20 8.31 -6.57
CA ILE A 160 9.21 7.84 -5.18
C ILE A 160 8.28 8.72 -4.35
N LYS A 161 7.19 8.14 -3.86
CA LYS A 161 6.15 8.80 -3.05
C LYS A 161 6.29 8.52 -1.56
N LEU A 162 6.90 7.39 -1.22
CA LEU A 162 7.04 6.91 0.15
C LEU A 162 8.46 6.39 0.37
N VAL A 163 9.05 6.70 1.52
CA VAL A 163 10.33 6.13 1.95
C VAL A 163 10.25 5.67 3.39
N THR A 164 10.60 4.40 3.64
CA THR A 164 10.66 3.87 5.00
C THR A 164 12.04 4.07 5.60
N LEU A 165 12.09 4.65 6.81
CA LEU A 165 13.31 4.78 7.59
C LEU A 165 13.11 4.51 9.10
N ALA A 166 14.20 4.15 9.76
CA ALA A 166 14.27 4.02 11.20
C ALA A 166 14.74 5.34 11.85
N PRO A 167 13.90 6.05 12.61
CA PRO A 167 14.23 7.39 13.14
C PRO A 167 15.33 7.37 14.19
N ASN A 168 15.64 6.23 14.80
CA ASN A 168 16.75 6.05 15.74
C ASN A 168 18.12 5.91 15.07
N MET A 169 18.19 5.91 13.74
CA MET A 169 19.45 5.87 13.01
C MET A 169 20.07 7.28 12.90
N GLU A 170 21.40 7.34 13.01
CA GLU A 170 22.14 8.61 12.82
C GLU A 170 21.90 9.20 11.43
N GLY A 171 21.54 10.47 11.34
CA GLY A 171 21.19 11.18 10.10
C GLY A 171 19.70 11.22 9.79
N SER A 172 18.86 10.47 10.52
CA SER A 172 17.40 10.43 10.28
C SER A 172 16.74 11.80 10.49
N GLU A 173 17.12 12.54 11.51
CA GLU A 173 16.56 13.87 11.79
C GLU A 173 16.81 14.85 10.63
N GLU A 174 18.04 14.90 10.10
CA GLU A 174 18.39 15.74 8.96
C GLU A 174 17.62 15.30 7.71
N PHE A 175 17.56 13.99 7.46
CA PHE A 175 16.83 13.42 6.33
C PHE A 175 15.33 13.79 6.36
N ILE A 176 14.68 13.64 7.53
CA ILE A 176 13.27 13.99 7.71
C ILE A 176 13.05 15.47 7.46
N ARG A 177 13.85 16.34 8.10
CA ARG A 177 13.71 17.79 8.01
C ARG A 177 13.86 18.31 6.57
N GLU A 178 14.80 17.74 5.80
CA GLU A 178 15.08 18.17 4.43
C GLU A 178 14.05 17.65 3.42
N LEU A 179 13.49 16.42 3.63
CA LEU A 179 12.75 15.72 2.58
C LEU A 179 11.24 15.57 2.87
N HIS A 180 10.73 15.88 4.05
CA HIS A 180 9.33 15.67 4.41
C HIS A 180 8.31 16.42 3.51
N ASN A 181 8.73 17.46 2.79
CA ASN A 181 7.89 18.17 1.82
C ASN A 181 8.02 17.62 0.38
N GLU A 182 8.98 16.73 0.12
CA GLU A 182 9.25 16.15 -1.19
C GLU A 182 8.70 14.72 -1.29
N VAL A 183 8.75 13.97 -0.19
CA VAL A 183 8.35 12.56 -0.11
C VAL A 183 7.71 12.26 1.23
N VAL A 184 6.73 11.36 1.27
CA VAL A 184 6.16 10.86 2.53
C VAL A 184 7.21 10.02 3.25
N ILE A 185 7.56 10.40 4.47
CA ILE A 185 8.51 9.67 5.29
C ILE A 185 7.75 8.78 6.26
N SER A 186 7.99 7.48 6.15
CA SER A 186 7.36 6.43 6.93
C SER A 186 8.33 5.85 7.96
N ILE A 187 7.90 5.80 9.21
CA ILE A 187 8.64 5.18 10.30
C ILE A 187 8.43 3.68 10.26
N GLY A 188 9.49 2.91 10.03
CA GLY A 188 9.41 1.47 10.00
C GLY A 188 10.74 0.80 10.28
N HIS A 189 10.74 -0.52 10.48
CA HIS A 189 11.93 -1.32 10.75
C HIS A 189 12.85 -0.67 11.80
N THR A 190 12.29 -0.40 12.98
CA THR A 190 12.94 0.44 13.99
C THR A 190 12.75 -0.07 15.40
N ALA A 191 13.79 0.09 16.23
CA ALA A 191 13.72 -0.09 17.67
C ALA A 191 13.48 1.24 18.42
N ALA A 192 13.06 2.30 17.71
CA ALA A 192 12.79 3.61 18.32
C ALA A 192 11.82 3.49 19.49
N ASP A 193 12.11 4.23 20.55
CA ASP A 193 11.19 4.45 21.66
C ASP A 193 10.15 5.53 21.32
N TYR A 194 9.24 5.79 22.25
CA TYR A 194 8.19 6.79 22.08
C TYR A 194 8.77 8.19 21.80
N GLY A 195 9.81 8.60 22.55
CA GLY A 195 10.38 9.95 22.45
C GLY A 195 11.02 10.18 21.08
N CYS A 196 11.80 9.22 20.61
CA CYS A 196 12.42 9.26 19.30
C CYS A 196 11.38 9.30 18.16
N ALA A 197 10.34 8.45 18.22
CA ALA A 197 9.29 8.43 17.24
C ALA A 197 8.45 9.72 17.25
N ALA A 198 8.09 10.23 18.43
CA ALA A 198 7.31 11.47 18.57
C ALA A 198 8.08 12.70 18.02
N GLU A 199 9.40 12.78 18.22
CA GLU A 199 10.21 13.87 17.65
C GLU A 199 10.29 13.73 16.12
N ALA A 200 10.50 12.52 15.59
CA ALA A 200 10.48 12.28 14.14
C ALA A 200 9.15 12.68 13.50
N MET A 201 8.02 12.38 14.15
CA MET A 201 6.68 12.79 13.68
C MET A 201 6.49 14.30 13.72
N LYS A 202 7.02 14.98 14.73
CA LYS A 202 6.99 16.43 14.84
C LYS A 202 7.82 17.10 13.73
N GLU A 203 8.91 16.47 13.29
CA GLU A 203 9.73 16.93 12.16
C GLU A 203 9.15 16.57 10.78
N GLY A 204 8.06 15.79 10.70
CA GLY A 204 7.32 15.53 9.47
C GLY A 204 7.25 14.07 9.01
N ALA A 205 7.73 13.10 9.80
CA ALA A 205 7.54 11.67 9.50
C ALA A 205 6.14 11.22 9.95
N LEU A 206 5.11 11.54 9.16
CA LEU A 206 3.69 11.38 9.51
C LEU A 206 3.07 10.09 8.97
N HIS A 207 3.88 9.07 8.77
CA HIS A 207 3.43 7.76 8.31
C HIS A 207 4.15 6.65 9.07
N VAL A 208 3.53 5.48 9.24
CA VAL A 208 4.15 4.30 9.87
C VAL A 208 3.96 3.09 8.98
N THR A 209 5.06 2.45 8.63
CA THR A 209 5.12 1.25 7.79
C THR A 209 4.64 0.04 8.59
N HIS A 210 3.76 -0.79 8.00
CA HIS A 210 3.21 -2.06 8.51
C HIS A 210 3.19 -2.16 10.04
N LEU A 211 2.40 -1.28 10.67
CA LEU A 211 2.25 -1.13 12.13
C LEU A 211 2.31 -2.48 12.87
N TYR A 212 3.03 -2.56 13.97
CA TYR A 212 3.36 -3.73 14.79
C TYR A 212 4.51 -4.60 14.26
N ASN A 213 4.73 -4.66 12.95
CA ASN A 213 5.75 -5.52 12.34
C ASN A 213 7.09 -4.80 12.33
N ALA A 214 8.17 -5.54 12.60
CA ALA A 214 9.54 -5.02 12.65
C ALA A 214 9.73 -3.75 13.52
N MET A 215 8.98 -3.65 14.65
CA MET A 215 9.10 -2.57 15.64
C MET A 215 8.93 -3.10 17.07
N ASN A 216 9.14 -2.25 18.06
CA ASN A 216 8.89 -2.61 19.45
C ASN A 216 7.39 -2.67 19.74
N SER A 217 6.97 -3.63 20.56
CA SER A 217 5.58 -3.75 20.98
C SER A 217 5.15 -2.58 21.88
N MET A 218 3.87 -2.17 21.77
CA MET A 218 3.30 -1.16 22.65
C MET A 218 3.19 -1.67 24.09
N GLY A 219 4.04 -1.14 24.95
CA GLY A 219 4.01 -1.41 26.40
C GLY A 219 3.33 -0.28 27.17
N HIS A 220 2.83 -0.57 28.38
CA HIS A 220 2.15 0.44 29.21
C HIS A 220 3.10 1.50 29.83
N ARG A 221 4.42 1.31 29.77
CA ARG A 221 5.44 2.27 30.18
C ARG A 221 6.36 2.69 29.04
N GLU A 222 6.40 1.89 27.99
CA GLU A 222 7.19 2.10 26.77
C GLU A 222 6.27 1.89 25.57
N PRO A 223 5.48 2.89 25.17
CA PRO A 223 4.48 2.72 24.12
C PRO A 223 5.07 2.68 22.71
N GLY A 224 6.33 3.06 22.54
CA GLY A 224 7.07 2.98 21.29
C GLY A 224 6.45 3.78 20.14
N VAL A 225 6.76 3.37 18.92
CA VAL A 225 6.23 3.98 17.69
C VAL A 225 4.69 3.94 17.65
N ILE A 226 4.09 2.85 18.10
CA ILE A 226 2.63 2.66 18.09
C ILE A 226 1.95 3.73 18.94
N GLY A 227 2.49 3.99 20.15
CA GLY A 227 1.98 5.03 21.06
C GLY A 227 2.19 6.43 20.50
N ALA A 228 3.34 6.72 19.91
CA ALA A 228 3.62 8.01 19.29
C ALA A 228 2.68 8.29 18.12
N ALA A 229 2.44 7.31 17.25
CA ALA A 229 1.48 7.41 16.14
C ALA A 229 0.03 7.59 16.63
N ALA A 230 -0.34 6.95 17.75
CA ALA A 230 -1.68 7.11 18.32
C ALA A 230 -1.90 8.52 18.89
N ASP A 231 -0.89 9.11 19.51
CA ASP A 231 -0.93 10.48 20.05
C ASP A 231 -0.94 11.56 18.95
N ASN A 232 -0.29 11.30 17.81
CA ASN A 232 -0.24 12.23 16.69
C ASN A 232 -1.46 12.01 15.76
N GLN A 233 -2.38 13.00 15.70
CA GLN A 233 -3.63 12.89 14.94
C GLN A 233 -3.45 12.98 13.42
N ASP A 234 -2.30 13.46 12.94
CA ASP A 234 -1.98 13.58 11.53
C ASP A 234 -1.23 12.35 10.99
N CYS A 235 -0.75 11.47 11.88
CA CYS A 235 0.00 10.29 11.52
C CYS A 235 -0.91 9.18 10.99
N MET A 236 -0.65 8.70 9.77
CA MET A 236 -1.30 7.55 9.18
C MET A 236 -0.49 6.28 9.40
N VAL A 237 -1.17 5.13 9.47
CA VAL A 237 -0.53 3.86 9.80
C VAL A 237 -0.91 2.77 8.81
N GLU A 238 0.07 2.14 8.20
CA GLU A 238 -0.15 0.95 7.39
C GLU A 238 -0.48 -0.26 8.26
N MET A 239 -1.31 -1.15 7.75
CA MET A 239 -1.66 -2.41 8.41
C MET A 239 -1.84 -3.54 7.41
N ILE A 240 -1.12 -4.64 7.61
CA ILE A 240 -1.29 -5.87 6.83
C ILE A 240 -2.52 -6.61 7.33
N GLY A 241 -3.54 -6.73 6.47
CA GLY A 241 -4.85 -7.28 6.84
C GLY A 241 -5.06 -8.75 6.53
N ASP A 242 -4.01 -9.55 6.37
CA ASP A 242 -4.04 -10.92 5.83
C ASP A 242 -4.51 -12.03 6.80
N GLY A 243 -4.66 -11.69 8.09
CA GLY A 243 -5.06 -12.65 9.15
C GLY A 243 -3.93 -13.52 9.67
N ILE A 244 -2.70 -13.27 9.24
CA ILE A 244 -1.47 -14.00 9.63
C ILE A 244 -0.56 -13.09 10.45
N HIS A 245 -0.29 -11.87 9.96
CA HIS A 245 0.60 -10.91 10.60
C HIS A 245 0.04 -10.38 11.92
N ILE A 246 -1.27 -10.12 11.98
CA ILE A 246 -1.89 -9.43 13.10
C ILE A 246 -3.11 -10.20 13.61
N HIS A 247 -3.17 -10.40 14.92
CA HIS A 247 -4.30 -11.07 15.56
C HIS A 247 -5.60 -10.26 15.38
N PRO A 248 -6.77 -10.89 15.11
CA PRO A 248 -8.04 -10.19 14.84
C PRO A 248 -8.46 -9.16 15.91
N VAL A 249 -8.15 -9.41 17.18
CA VAL A 249 -8.44 -8.44 18.27
C VAL A 249 -7.58 -7.17 18.09
N THR A 250 -6.32 -7.33 17.72
CA THR A 250 -5.41 -6.21 17.49
C THR A 250 -5.86 -5.40 16.26
N VAL A 251 -6.27 -6.08 15.17
CA VAL A 251 -6.85 -5.42 13.99
C VAL A 251 -8.02 -4.51 14.39
N ARG A 252 -9.01 -5.03 15.11
CA ARG A 252 -10.15 -4.21 15.56
C ARG A 252 -9.75 -3.08 16.51
N ASN A 253 -8.76 -3.30 17.36
CA ASN A 253 -8.27 -2.25 18.27
C ASN A 253 -7.50 -1.18 17.52
N THR A 254 -6.82 -1.50 16.41
CA THR A 254 -6.17 -0.51 15.55
C THR A 254 -7.18 0.47 14.97
N PHE A 255 -8.29 0.00 14.40
CA PHE A 255 -9.35 0.88 13.90
C PHE A 255 -9.98 1.73 15.02
N ARG A 256 -10.14 1.19 16.23
CA ARG A 256 -10.61 1.98 17.39
C ARG A 256 -9.63 3.05 17.84
N LEU A 257 -8.33 2.76 17.77
CA LEU A 257 -7.27 3.66 18.23
C LEU A 257 -6.99 4.78 17.23
N PHE A 258 -6.98 4.45 15.94
CA PHE A 258 -6.63 5.39 14.87
C PHE A 258 -7.83 5.97 14.14
N GLY A 259 -9.03 5.42 14.33
CA GLY A 259 -10.25 5.82 13.60
C GLY A 259 -10.26 5.31 12.17
N ASP A 260 -11.27 5.75 11.42
CA ASP A 260 -11.54 5.30 10.05
C ASP A 260 -10.73 6.04 8.96
N SER A 261 -10.04 7.12 9.33
CA SER A 261 -9.33 7.98 8.38
C SER A 261 -7.80 7.83 8.40
N ARG A 262 -7.24 7.17 9.43
CA ARG A 262 -5.78 7.06 9.59
C ARG A 262 -5.22 5.66 9.36
N VAL A 263 -6.07 4.63 9.28
CA VAL A 263 -5.63 3.27 8.94
C VAL A 263 -5.53 3.13 7.42
N VAL A 264 -4.39 2.66 6.94
CA VAL A 264 -4.10 2.34 5.55
C VAL A 264 -3.91 0.83 5.44
N LEU A 265 -4.82 0.13 4.79
CA LEU A 265 -4.59 -1.28 4.48
C LEU A 265 -3.58 -1.40 3.34
N ILE A 266 -2.64 -2.30 3.52
CA ILE A 266 -1.63 -2.70 2.55
C ILE A 266 -1.63 -4.21 2.40
N SER A 267 -1.15 -4.70 1.27
CA SER A 267 -0.94 -6.13 1.10
C SER A 267 0.39 -6.61 1.69
N ASP A 268 1.43 -5.81 1.54
CA ASP A 268 2.82 -6.24 1.77
C ASP A 268 3.08 -7.57 1.03
N SER A 269 2.47 -7.72 -0.15
CA SER A 269 2.51 -8.95 -0.92
C SER A 269 3.89 -9.17 -1.53
N MET A 270 4.27 -10.45 -1.67
CA MET A 270 5.52 -10.85 -2.29
C MET A 270 5.26 -11.86 -3.43
N MET A 271 6.29 -12.27 -4.15
CA MET A 271 6.16 -13.11 -5.36
C MET A 271 5.37 -14.42 -5.19
N ALA A 272 5.14 -14.88 -3.96
CA ALA A 272 4.29 -16.05 -3.70
C ALA A 272 2.79 -15.74 -3.74
N THR A 273 2.39 -14.47 -3.81
CA THR A 273 0.98 -14.06 -3.91
C THR A 273 0.39 -14.60 -5.22
N GLY A 274 -0.78 -15.25 -5.14
CA GLY A 274 -1.41 -15.92 -6.28
C GLY A 274 -0.80 -17.28 -6.64
N MET A 275 0.12 -17.80 -5.83
CA MET A 275 0.83 -19.05 -6.11
C MET A 275 0.47 -20.16 -5.08
N GLU A 276 0.87 -21.39 -5.40
CA GLU A 276 0.74 -22.56 -4.51
C GLU A 276 1.85 -22.59 -3.47
N ASN A 277 1.69 -23.46 -2.43
CA ASN A 277 2.74 -23.73 -1.45
C ASN A 277 4.05 -24.10 -2.14
N GLY A 278 5.16 -23.51 -1.71
CA GLY A 278 6.46 -23.75 -2.37
C GLY A 278 7.58 -22.86 -1.86
N LEU A 279 8.68 -22.89 -2.58
CA LEU A 279 9.86 -22.04 -2.35
C LEU A 279 9.82 -20.85 -3.30
N TYR A 280 10.09 -19.70 -2.74
CA TYR A 280 10.08 -18.38 -3.38
C TYR A 280 11.27 -17.57 -2.89
N GLU A 281 11.33 -16.31 -3.24
CA GLU A 281 12.39 -15.40 -2.84
C GLU A 281 11.81 -14.03 -2.44
N LEU A 282 12.48 -13.32 -1.55
CA LEU A 282 12.24 -11.93 -1.25
C LEU A 282 13.56 -11.22 -0.96
N GLY A 283 13.91 -10.23 -1.78
CA GLY A 283 15.14 -9.46 -1.60
C GLY A 283 16.42 -10.29 -1.56
N GLY A 284 16.51 -11.36 -2.37
CA GLY A 284 17.66 -12.26 -2.41
C GLY A 284 17.68 -13.35 -1.33
N GLN A 285 16.61 -13.50 -0.55
CA GLN A 285 16.51 -14.52 0.50
C GLN A 285 15.46 -15.57 0.16
N GLU A 286 15.77 -16.86 0.38
CA GLU A 286 14.80 -17.94 0.18
C GLU A 286 13.67 -17.86 1.20
N VAL A 287 12.44 -17.94 0.71
CA VAL A 287 11.19 -17.90 1.47
C VAL A 287 10.39 -19.18 1.23
N THR A 288 9.98 -19.84 2.30
CA THR A 288 9.03 -20.94 2.24
C THR A 288 7.62 -20.43 2.44
N MET A 289 6.74 -20.59 1.43
CA MET A 289 5.32 -20.30 1.56
C MET A 289 4.54 -21.59 1.83
N LYS A 290 3.82 -21.60 2.94
CA LYS A 290 2.92 -22.67 3.33
C LYS A 290 1.64 -22.12 3.94
N ASP A 291 0.50 -22.54 3.40
CA ASP A 291 -0.83 -22.13 3.88
C ASP A 291 -0.96 -20.59 3.96
N ARG A 292 -0.51 -19.89 2.91
CA ARG A 292 -0.45 -18.44 2.77
C ARG A 292 0.55 -17.74 3.72
N LYS A 293 1.26 -18.46 4.56
CA LYS A 293 2.30 -17.90 5.40
C LYS A 293 3.65 -18.04 4.74
N ALA A 294 4.31 -16.94 4.45
CA ALA A 294 5.66 -16.86 3.90
C ALA A 294 6.67 -16.62 5.02
N THR A 295 7.72 -17.44 5.08
CA THR A 295 8.73 -17.36 6.16
C THR A 295 10.13 -17.62 5.66
N LEU A 296 11.12 -16.94 6.25
CA LEU A 296 12.53 -17.28 6.17
C LEU A 296 12.82 -18.57 6.94
N ALA A 297 14.03 -19.12 6.76
CA ALA A 297 14.47 -20.35 7.44
C ALA A 297 14.47 -20.26 8.97
N ASP A 298 14.63 -19.07 9.55
CA ASP A 298 14.58 -18.81 11.00
C ASP A 298 13.15 -18.63 11.54
N GLY A 299 12.14 -18.68 10.66
CA GLY A 299 10.74 -18.50 11.01
C GLY A 299 10.24 -17.05 10.97
N THR A 300 11.09 -16.08 10.63
CA THR A 300 10.68 -14.68 10.40
C THR A 300 9.67 -14.63 9.26
N ILE A 301 8.54 -13.93 9.46
CA ILE A 301 7.56 -13.69 8.39
C ILE A 301 8.20 -12.73 7.37
N ALA A 302 8.03 -13.02 6.09
CA ALA A 302 8.69 -12.35 4.98
C ALA A 302 7.66 -11.92 3.93
N GLY A 303 7.05 -10.77 4.13
CA GLY A 303 5.93 -10.28 3.34
C GLY A 303 4.67 -11.15 3.47
N SER A 304 3.63 -10.82 2.74
CA SER A 304 2.40 -11.61 2.69
C SER A 304 2.24 -12.36 1.36
N ALA A 305 1.38 -13.38 1.35
CA ALA A 305 0.95 -14.07 0.13
C ALA A 305 -0.52 -13.78 -0.15
N THR A 306 -0.95 -12.51 0.03
CA THR A 306 -2.35 -12.09 -0.02
C THR A 306 -2.46 -10.74 -0.74
N CYS A 307 -3.32 -10.61 -1.76
CA CYS A 307 -3.58 -9.33 -2.41
C CYS A 307 -4.40 -8.38 -1.50
N LEU A 308 -4.36 -7.08 -1.78
CA LEU A 308 -5.04 -6.07 -0.95
C LEU A 308 -6.56 -6.29 -0.86
N PHE A 309 -7.21 -6.75 -1.93
CA PHE A 309 -8.65 -7.01 -1.92
C PHE A 309 -9.01 -8.10 -0.92
N ASP A 310 -8.22 -9.17 -0.86
CA ASP A 310 -8.40 -10.24 0.11
C ASP A 310 -8.05 -9.79 1.54
N CYS A 311 -7.05 -8.92 1.71
CA CYS A 311 -6.77 -8.26 3.00
C CYS A 311 -7.98 -7.46 3.48
N MET A 312 -8.61 -6.67 2.62
CA MET A 312 -9.83 -5.91 2.93
C MET A 312 -10.98 -6.85 3.37
N LYS A 313 -11.26 -7.91 2.61
CA LYS A 313 -12.27 -8.92 2.98
C LYS A 313 -11.93 -9.60 4.31
N CYS A 314 -10.66 -9.89 4.54
CA CYS A 314 -10.20 -10.55 5.75
C CYS A 314 -10.46 -9.68 6.99
N VAL A 315 -10.14 -8.38 6.96
CA VAL A 315 -10.40 -7.49 8.12
C VAL A 315 -11.88 -7.30 8.37
N ILE A 316 -12.72 -7.29 7.32
CA ILE A 316 -14.20 -7.31 7.47
C ILE A 316 -14.64 -8.57 8.22
N SER A 317 -14.12 -9.74 7.83
CA SER A 317 -14.41 -11.02 8.49
C SER A 317 -13.98 -11.06 9.96
N MET A 318 -12.97 -10.26 10.32
CA MET A 318 -12.53 -10.07 11.71
C MET A 318 -13.42 -9.12 12.52
N GLY A 319 -14.43 -8.50 11.90
CA GLY A 319 -15.41 -7.62 12.53
C GLY A 319 -15.08 -6.12 12.45
N VAL A 320 -14.24 -5.71 11.52
CA VAL A 320 -14.12 -4.30 11.11
C VAL A 320 -15.34 -3.95 10.24
N PRO A 321 -15.99 -2.81 10.45
CA PRO A 321 -17.08 -2.37 9.58
C PRO A 321 -16.64 -2.28 8.10
N GLU A 322 -17.47 -2.77 7.17
CA GLU A 322 -17.19 -2.78 5.74
C GLU A 322 -16.78 -1.38 5.24
N ARG A 323 -17.50 -0.35 5.68
CA ARG A 323 -17.18 1.05 5.37
C ARG A 323 -15.74 1.42 5.70
N GLU A 324 -15.28 1.08 6.90
CA GLU A 324 -13.95 1.43 7.39
C GLU A 324 -12.87 0.66 6.61
N ALA A 325 -13.10 -0.61 6.31
CA ALA A 325 -12.19 -1.45 5.53
C ALA A 325 -12.04 -0.95 4.08
N ILE A 326 -13.14 -0.54 3.43
CA ILE A 326 -13.09 0.02 2.08
C ILE A 326 -12.35 1.36 2.08
N LEU A 327 -12.63 2.26 3.01
CA LEU A 327 -11.91 3.54 3.12
C LEU A 327 -10.41 3.31 3.35
N ALA A 328 -10.04 2.34 4.20
CA ALA A 328 -8.66 1.99 4.49
C ALA A 328 -7.92 1.38 3.29
N ALA A 329 -8.63 0.82 2.30
CA ALA A 329 -8.05 0.24 1.09
C ALA A 329 -8.17 1.16 -0.15
N THR A 330 -8.82 2.33 -0.04
CA THR A 330 -9.08 3.24 -1.17
C THR A 330 -8.71 4.68 -0.87
N ALA A 331 -9.54 5.41 -0.14
CA ALA A 331 -9.37 6.83 0.13
C ALA A 331 -8.17 7.12 1.04
N ASN A 332 -7.94 6.31 2.08
CA ASN A 332 -6.86 6.57 3.04
C ASN A 332 -5.47 6.41 2.41
N PRO A 333 -5.13 5.30 1.71
CA PRO A 333 -3.84 5.21 1.03
C PRO A 333 -3.67 6.31 -0.03
N ALA A 334 -4.72 6.68 -0.76
CA ALA A 334 -4.64 7.79 -1.71
C ALA A 334 -4.35 9.14 -1.03
N ARG A 335 -4.91 9.39 0.15
CA ARG A 335 -4.60 10.60 0.94
C ARG A 335 -3.19 10.55 1.50
N SER A 336 -2.74 9.39 1.98
CA SER A 336 -1.43 9.26 2.63
C SER A 336 -0.26 9.60 1.71
N ILE A 337 -0.39 9.35 0.40
CA ILE A 337 0.63 9.67 -0.60
C ILE A 337 0.27 10.86 -1.51
N GLY A 338 -0.77 11.63 -1.15
CA GLY A 338 -1.13 12.89 -1.81
C GLY A 338 -1.72 12.76 -3.21
N ILE A 339 -2.44 11.67 -3.52
CA ILE A 339 -3.07 11.42 -4.83
C ILE A 339 -4.59 11.34 -4.75
N TYR A 340 -5.20 11.74 -3.63
CA TYR A 340 -6.64 11.60 -3.44
C TYR A 340 -7.47 12.41 -4.45
N ASP A 341 -6.93 13.47 -5.01
CA ASP A 341 -7.61 14.27 -6.04
C ASP A 341 -7.79 13.49 -7.36
N GLU A 342 -6.99 12.45 -7.59
CA GLU A 342 -7.01 11.63 -8.81
C GLU A 342 -7.73 10.30 -8.65
N VAL A 343 -7.62 9.64 -7.48
CA VAL A 343 -8.11 8.27 -7.22
C VAL A 343 -8.73 8.12 -5.81
N GLY A 344 -9.15 6.92 -5.43
CA GLY A 344 -9.59 6.58 -4.08
C GLY A 344 -11.04 6.94 -3.75
N SER A 345 -11.81 7.53 -4.67
CA SER A 345 -13.27 7.69 -4.57
C SER A 345 -13.92 7.81 -5.95
N LEU A 346 -15.25 7.68 -6.02
CA LEU A 346 -16.01 7.73 -7.28
C LEU A 346 -16.64 9.12 -7.51
N THR A 347 -15.89 10.17 -7.24
CA THR A 347 -16.34 11.55 -7.44
C THR A 347 -15.95 12.12 -8.81
N PRO A 348 -16.75 13.02 -9.41
CA PRO A 348 -16.43 13.61 -10.70
C PRO A 348 -15.05 14.27 -10.74
N GLY A 349 -14.34 14.09 -11.85
CA GLY A 349 -12.98 14.57 -12.10
C GLY A 349 -11.89 13.50 -11.88
N LYS A 350 -12.16 12.49 -11.04
CA LYS A 350 -11.21 11.39 -10.76
C LYS A 350 -11.19 10.35 -11.87
N TRP A 351 -10.15 9.52 -11.89
CA TRP A 351 -10.10 8.36 -12.75
C TRP A 351 -11.28 7.43 -12.48
N ALA A 352 -11.82 6.85 -13.54
CA ALA A 352 -12.91 5.88 -13.47
C ALA A 352 -12.38 4.49 -13.09
N ASP A 353 -11.64 4.43 -12.00
CA ASP A 353 -11.12 3.21 -11.38
C ASP A 353 -12.25 2.59 -10.56
N ILE A 354 -12.90 1.56 -11.11
CA ILE A 354 -14.18 1.05 -10.59
C ILE A 354 -14.10 -0.47 -10.44
N VAL A 355 -14.52 -0.96 -9.27
CA VAL A 355 -14.69 -2.38 -8.99
C VAL A 355 -16.17 -2.67 -8.75
N LEU A 356 -16.74 -3.53 -9.58
CA LEU A 356 -18.09 -4.07 -9.40
C LEU A 356 -18.02 -5.39 -8.63
N THR A 357 -18.76 -5.49 -7.54
CA THR A 357 -18.82 -6.72 -6.73
C THR A 357 -20.27 -7.14 -6.49
N ASP A 358 -20.47 -8.41 -6.14
CA ASP A 358 -21.72 -8.85 -5.53
C ASP A 358 -21.82 -8.38 -4.06
N GLU A 359 -22.89 -8.77 -3.36
CA GLU A 359 -23.12 -8.39 -1.95
C GLU A 359 -22.07 -8.99 -1.00
N GLU A 360 -21.47 -10.12 -1.36
CA GLU A 360 -20.43 -10.83 -0.60
C GLU A 360 -19.01 -10.34 -0.95
N LEU A 361 -18.90 -9.25 -1.71
CA LEU A 361 -17.64 -8.69 -2.21
C LEU A 361 -16.83 -9.68 -3.08
N ASN A 362 -17.50 -10.48 -3.92
CA ASN A 362 -16.80 -11.18 -5.00
C ASN A 362 -16.74 -10.25 -6.22
N ILE A 363 -15.55 -10.12 -6.79
CA ILE A 363 -15.34 -9.24 -7.95
C ILE A 363 -16.11 -9.80 -9.15
N VAL A 364 -16.97 -8.99 -9.74
CA VAL A 364 -17.71 -9.27 -10.97
C VAL A 364 -16.99 -8.65 -12.17
N LYS A 365 -16.47 -7.44 -11.99
CA LYS A 365 -15.74 -6.71 -13.04
C LYS A 365 -14.86 -5.62 -12.46
N VAL A 366 -13.72 -5.39 -13.09
CA VAL A 366 -12.85 -4.23 -12.87
C VAL A 366 -12.83 -3.39 -14.15
N LEU A 367 -12.93 -2.07 -14.01
CA LEU A 367 -12.95 -1.12 -15.11
C LEU A 367 -11.77 -0.15 -15.00
#